data_6776065121092919a34fd79fc0314c99
#
_entry.id   6776065121092919a34fd79fc0314c99
#
_cell.length_a   1.000
_cell.length_b   1.000
_cell.length_c   1.000
_cell.angle_alpha   90.00
_cell.angle_beta   90.00
_cell.angle_gamma   90.00
#
_symmetry.space_group_name_H-M   'P 1'
#
loop_
_entity.id
_entity.type
_entity.pdbx_description
1 polymer ?
#
loop_
_entity_poly.entity_id
_entity_poly.type
_entity_poly.pdbx_seq_one_letter_code
_entity_poly.pdbx_strand_id
1 'polypeptide(L)'
;DAPTLGNVIASPTLNTVGTITYYAEANDGTCPSYTRTAVTLTINPAPLAPISTGNITQCEVSPIQTLDANNAVTPIVGITLTWYDAPTLGNIVVNPTLNTVGTITYYAESNDGTCPSYTRTAVTLTINPAPAAPISTGNITQCEVSPIQTLDANNAITPILGITFTWYDAPTLGNIVTTPTLNTVGTVTYYAEANDGTCPSYSRTAVTLTINPAPSAPTSNGDIIQCERFPIQTLNTASAITPIPGQNVTWYTAATLGTVVAIPTLNTTGTVIYYGESNNGTCPSYSRTAVTLTINPAPTAPISTGNITACELSPIQTLDANNAITPITGITLTWYDAPTLGSIVANPTL
;
A
#
# COMPACT_ATOMS: atom_id res chain seq x y z
N ASP A 1 5.73 23.48 85.94
CA ASP A 1 5.06 23.98 84.76
C ASP A 1 5.19 25.50 84.60
N ALA A 2 5.84 26.23 85.59
CA ALA A 2 6.05 27.67 85.50
C ALA A 2 7.40 28.07 86.04
N PRO A 3 7.98 29.25 85.65
CA PRO A 3 9.24 29.73 86.09
C PRO A 3 9.25 30.06 87.61
N THR A 4 8.03 30.39 88.12
CA THR A 4 7.82 30.65 89.59
C THR A 4 6.41 30.11 89.95
N LEU A 5 6.26 29.58 91.19
CA LEU A 5 5.02 29.17 91.78
C LEU A 5 4.24 28.09 90.97
N GLY A 6 4.86 27.37 90.05
CA GLY A 6 4.20 26.32 89.20
C GLY A 6 4.06 25.01 89.97
N ASN A 7 3.21 24.08 89.40
CA ASN A 7 3.03 22.76 89.93
C ASN A 7 4.19 21.83 89.52
N VAL A 8 4.47 20.89 90.41
CA VAL A 8 5.48 19.85 90.13
C VAL A 8 4.92 18.88 89.06
N ILE A 9 5.69 18.64 88.02
CA ILE A 9 5.41 17.70 86.98
C ILE A 9 6.32 16.51 87.16
N ALA A 10 5.71 15.35 87.47
CA ALA A 10 6.47 14.12 87.71
C ALA A 10 7.09 13.52 86.41
N SER A 11 6.42 13.68 85.27
CA SER A 11 6.86 13.20 83.96
C SER A 11 6.72 14.31 82.92
N PRO A 12 7.76 15.16 82.74
CA PRO A 12 7.74 16.29 81.78
C PRO A 12 7.90 15.75 80.34
N THR A 13 6.80 15.34 79.70
CA THR A 13 6.76 14.77 78.33
C THR A 13 5.81 15.56 77.45
N LEU A 14 6.04 15.51 76.13
CA LEU A 14 5.15 15.99 75.10
C LEU A 14 4.88 14.83 74.16
N ASN A 15 3.59 14.44 73.98
CA ASN A 15 3.15 13.34 73.13
C ASN A 15 2.08 13.78 72.10
N THR A 16 1.88 15.06 71.96
CA THR A 16 0.97 15.68 70.98
C THR A 16 1.71 16.78 70.19
N VAL A 17 1.22 17.03 68.98
CA VAL A 17 1.73 18.13 68.15
C VAL A 17 1.54 19.45 68.94
N GLY A 18 2.60 20.23 68.99
CA GLY A 18 2.61 21.50 69.72
C GLY A 18 3.93 21.78 70.40
N THR A 19 3.92 22.80 71.25
CA THR A 19 5.09 23.21 72.03
C THR A 19 4.73 23.38 73.46
N ILE A 20 5.53 22.85 74.37
CA ILE A 20 5.39 23.02 75.81
C ILE A 20 6.73 23.30 76.43
N THR A 21 6.78 24.22 77.41
CA THR A 21 8.00 24.55 78.19
C THR A 21 7.87 24.08 79.66
N TYR A 22 8.83 23.28 80.07
CA TYR A 22 8.97 22.84 81.47
C TYR A 22 10.15 23.59 82.09
N TYR A 23 10.06 23.69 83.40
CA TYR A 23 11.12 24.41 84.23
C TYR A 23 11.70 23.45 85.25
N ALA A 24 12.97 23.16 85.15
CA ALA A 24 13.71 22.28 86.06
C ALA A 24 14.33 23.11 87.19
N GLU A 25 14.12 22.67 88.42
CA GLU A 25 14.68 23.19 89.63
C GLU A 25 15.62 22.15 90.23
N ALA A 26 16.85 22.56 90.57
CA ALA A 26 17.77 21.71 91.32
C ALA A 26 17.46 21.81 92.82
N ASN A 27 17.57 20.67 93.53
CA ASN A 27 17.47 20.66 95.03
C ASN A 27 18.52 19.71 95.56
N ASP A 28 19.30 20.20 96.59
CA ASP A 28 20.36 19.44 97.27
C ASP A 28 19.84 18.55 98.42
N GLY A 29 18.55 18.48 98.63
CA GLY A 29 17.87 17.79 99.69
C GLY A 29 17.56 18.73 100.86
N THR A 30 18.01 19.95 100.81
CA THR A 30 17.78 20.97 101.87
C THR A 30 17.16 22.22 101.30
N CYS A 31 17.74 22.73 100.18
CA CYS A 31 17.32 23.98 99.55
C CYS A 31 17.13 23.84 98.05
N PRO A 32 16.08 24.46 97.46
CA PRO A 32 15.89 24.54 96.00
C PRO A 32 16.80 25.61 95.42
N SER A 33 17.11 25.50 94.12
CA SER A 33 17.83 26.48 93.37
C SER A 33 17.05 27.81 93.27
N TYR A 34 17.78 28.96 93.24
CA TYR A 34 17.15 30.28 93.10
C TYR A 34 16.41 30.48 91.82
N THR A 35 16.80 29.80 90.76
CA THR A 35 16.21 29.91 89.43
C THR A 35 15.94 28.53 88.87
N ARG A 36 14.91 28.46 88.01
CA ARG A 36 14.57 27.26 87.20
C ARG A 36 15.14 27.42 85.77
N THR A 37 15.60 26.31 85.25
CA THR A 37 16.04 26.23 83.82
C THR A 37 14.89 25.79 82.97
N ALA A 38 14.57 26.61 81.91
CA ALA A 38 13.57 26.33 81.00
C ALA A 38 14.05 25.29 79.94
N VAL A 39 13.23 24.26 79.69
CA VAL A 39 13.39 23.28 78.58
C VAL A 39 12.13 23.27 77.78
N THR A 40 12.20 23.59 76.48
CA THR A 40 11.09 23.58 75.56
C THR A 40 11.10 22.29 74.72
N LEU A 41 10.01 21.56 74.75
CA LEU A 41 9.76 20.42 73.91
C LEU A 41 8.85 20.88 72.77
N THR A 42 9.15 20.47 71.50
CA THR A 42 8.35 20.79 70.33
C THR A 42 8.20 19.54 69.48
N ILE A 43 6.95 19.21 69.15
CA ILE A 43 6.59 18.26 68.07
C ILE A 43 5.94 19.06 66.98
N ASN A 44 6.62 19.19 65.86
CA ASN A 44 6.10 19.88 64.69
C ASN A 44 5.12 18.97 63.93
N PRO A 45 4.02 19.50 63.36
CA PRO A 45 3.16 18.74 62.49
C PRO A 45 3.93 18.32 61.22
N ALA A 46 3.76 17.09 60.79
CA ALA A 46 4.23 16.65 59.50
C ALA A 46 3.34 17.19 58.37
N PRO A 47 3.89 17.57 57.23
CA PRO A 47 3.10 17.97 56.08
C PRO A 47 2.31 16.80 55.54
N LEU A 48 1.26 17.08 54.73
CA LEU A 48 0.51 16.05 54.00
C LEU A 48 1.39 15.41 52.92
N ALA A 49 1.11 14.16 52.62
CA ALA A 49 1.74 13.49 51.49
C ALA A 49 1.46 14.25 50.16
N PRO A 50 2.38 14.18 49.18
CA PRO A 50 2.18 14.81 47.88
C PRO A 50 0.89 14.32 47.21
N ILE A 51 0.23 15.20 46.45
CA ILE A 51 -0.98 14.85 45.66
C ILE A 51 -0.54 14.47 44.26
N SER A 52 -0.77 13.18 43.88
CA SER A 52 -0.55 12.71 42.50
C SER A 52 -1.73 13.04 41.64
N THR A 53 -1.47 13.41 40.37
CA THR A 53 -2.48 13.51 39.29
C THR A 53 -2.73 12.19 38.58
N GLY A 54 -2.00 11.12 38.95
CA GLY A 54 -2.12 9.76 38.43
C GLY A 54 -0.78 9.22 37.90
N ASN A 55 -0.82 8.03 37.34
CA ASN A 55 0.32 7.41 36.67
C ASN A 55 0.52 7.98 35.26
N ILE A 56 1.75 7.90 34.72
CA ILE A 56 2.06 8.30 33.37
C ILE A 56 2.30 7.06 32.53
N THR A 57 1.46 6.84 31.54
CA THR A 57 1.59 5.71 30.58
C THR A 57 1.64 6.27 29.16
N GLN A 58 2.64 5.88 28.40
CA GLN A 58 2.79 6.24 26.98
C GLN A 58 3.26 5.04 26.16
N CYS A 59 3.03 5.08 24.86
CA CYS A 59 3.63 4.15 23.90
C CYS A 59 5.04 4.61 23.54
N GLU A 60 5.90 3.64 23.25
CA GLU A 60 7.25 3.90 22.73
C GLU A 60 7.19 4.72 21.43
N VAL A 61 8.08 5.70 21.30
CA VAL A 61 8.31 6.46 20.07
C VAL A 61 9.79 6.41 19.68
N SER A 62 10.11 6.80 18.49
CA SER A 62 11.51 6.82 18.01
C SER A 62 11.96 8.27 17.67
N PRO A 63 12.99 8.82 18.34
CA PRO A 63 13.74 8.24 19.47
C PRO A 63 12.87 8.09 20.72
N ILE A 64 13.23 7.14 21.59
CA ILE A 64 12.46 6.86 22.80
C ILE A 64 12.36 8.11 23.69
N GLN A 65 11.17 8.39 24.18
CA GLN A 65 10.87 9.53 25.05
C GLN A 65 11.34 9.27 26.48
N THR A 66 11.43 10.35 27.27
CA THR A 66 11.68 10.28 28.72
C THR A 66 10.42 10.71 29.46
N LEU A 67 9.86 9.82 30.29
CA LEU A 67 8.81 10.15 31.24
C LEU A 67 9.43 10.64 32.53
N ASP A 68 8.80 11.62 33.19
CA ASP A 68 9.28 12.22 34.46
C ASP A 68 8.12 12.21 35.48
N ALA A 69 8.35 11.57 36.62
CA ALA A 69 7.34 11.45 37.70
C ALA A 69 6.97 12.80 38.30
N ASN A 70 7.85 13.84 38.22
CA ASN A 70 7.53 15.18 38.65
C ASN A 70 6.27 15.75 37.94
N ASN A 71 6.02 15.36 36.72
CA ASN A 71 4.83 15.79 35.97
C ASN A 71 3.51 15.20 36.48
N ALA A 72 3.60 14.19 37.35
CA ALA A 72 2.44 13.52 37.95
C ALA A 72 2.15 13.95 39.37
N VAL A 73 2.82 14.98 39.89
CA VAL A 73 2.63 15.51 41.26
C VAL A 73 2.34 16.99 41.20
N THR A 74 1.31 17.42 41.93
CA THR A 74 0.97 18.84 42.04
C THR A 74 1.96 19.55 42.98
N PRO A 75 2.71 20.57 42.56
CA PRO A 75 3.58 21.36 43.41
C PRO A 75 2.79 22.08 44.52
N ILE A 76 3.30 22.08 45.73
CA ILE A 76 2.74 22.82 46.87
C ILE A 76 3.74 23.87 47.28
N VAL A 77 3.32 25.12 47.44
CA VAL A 77 4.18 26.25 47.82
C VAL A 77 4.78 26.00 49.21
N GLY A 78 6.11 26.16 49.35
CA GLY A 78 6.82 25.95 50.61
C GLY A 78 7.11 24.49 50.94
N ILE A 79 6.72 23.53 50.09
CA ILE A 79 7.02 22.11 50.24
C ILE A 79 8.06 21.70 49.20
N THR A 80 9.10 21.00 49.65
CA THR A 80 10.07 20.32 48.78
C THR A 80 9.65 18.86 48.59
N LEU A 81 9.92 18.31 47.41
CA LEU A 81 9.69 16.89 47.13
C LEU A 81 11.02 16.12 47.11
N THR A 82 11.04 14.98 47.77
CA THR A 82 12.14 14.02 47.67
C THR A 82 11.55 12.71 47.10
N TRP A 83 12.22 12.16 46.09
CA TRP A 83 11.80 10.91 45.48
C TRP A 83 12.61 9.72 45.97
N TYR A 84 11.96 8.56 46.08
CA TYR A 84 12.55 7.31 46.56
C TYR A 84 12.18 6.15 45.66
N ASP A 85 12.98 5.08 45.70
CA ASP A 85 12.74 3.82 44.99
C ASP A 85 11.83 2.84 45.75
N ALA A 86 11.41 3.18 46.97
CA ALA A 86 10.55 2.33 47.79
C ALA A 86 9.55 3.16 48.63
N PRO A 87 8.36 2.54 48.99
CA PRO A 87 7.32 3.23 49.76
C PRO A 87 7.75 3.59 51.17
N THR A 88 8.70 2.83 51.76
CA THR A 88 9.32 3.07 53.06
C THR A 88 10.79 2.72 52.95
N LEU A 89 11.63 3.43 53.75
CA LEU A 89 13.07 3.32 53.59
C LEU A 89 13.50 3.64 52.13
N GLY A 90 14.34 2.81 51.50
CA GLY A 90 14.79 2.98 50.13
C GLY A 90 15.82 4.09 49.92
N ASN A 91 16.29 4.23 48.70
CA ASN A 91 17.27 5.20 48.29
C ASN A 91 16.62 6.44 47.67
N ILE A 92 17.26 7.59 47.85
CA ILE A 92 16.85 8.82 47.19
C ILE A 92 17.13 8.73 45.68
N VAL A 93 16.12 9.06 44.89
CA VAL A 93 16.17 9.12 43.42
C VAL A 93 16.20 10.59 43.00
N VAL A 94 17.33 11.04 42.48
CA VAL A 94 17.50 12.44 42.08
C VAL A 94 16.71 12.79 40.83
N ASN A 95 16.64 11.85 39.84
CA ASN A 95 15.91 11.99 38.59
C ASN A 95 14.90 10.86 38.47
N PRO A 96 13.66 11.06 38.91
CA PRO A 96 12.62 10.02 38.84
C PRO A 96 12.04 9.87 37.44
N THR A 97 12.84 9.34 36.50
CA THR A 97 12.51 9.26 35.07
C THR A 97 12.56 7.82 34.56
N LEU A 98 11.82 7.60 33.44
CA LEU A 98 11.87 6.37 32.67
C LEU A 98 12.11 6.72 31.19
N ASN A 99 13.17 6.16 30.60
CA ASN A 99 13.55 6.35 29.21
C ASN A 99 13.83 5.05 28.47
N THR A 100 13.27 3.95 28.96
CA THR A 100 13.32 2.62 28.37
C THR A 100 11.94 1.99 28.41
N VAL A 101 11.66 1.07 27.49
CA VAL A 101 10.42 0.26 27.54
C VAL A 101 10.36 -0.47 28.88
N GLY A 102 9.20 -0.42 29.53
CA GLY A 102 8.96 -1.06 30.81
C GLY A 102 8.17 -0.20 31.77
N THR A 103 8.21 -0.58 33.06
CA THR A 103 7.46 0.09 34.13
C THR A 103 8.35 0.28 35.33
N ILE A 104 8.28 1.47 35.94
CA ILE A 104 8.95 1.77 37.21
C ILE A 104 8.03 2.60 38.09
N THR A 105 8.10 2.39 39.42
CA THR A 105 7.35 3.19 40.39
C THR A 105 8.30 3.96 41.27
N TYR A 106 8.09 5.25 41.42
CA TYR A 106 8.76 6.13 42.31
C TYR A 106 7.81 6.62 43.41
N TYR A 107 8.37 7.01 44.57
CA TYR A 107 7.62 7.39 45.76
C TYR A 107 8.01 8.78 46.21
N ALA A 108 7.09 9.73 46.13
CA ALA A 108 7.30 11.11 46.50
C ALA A 108 7.00 11.33 47.98
N GLU A 109 7.90 12.04 48.68
CA GLU A 109 7.77 12.49 50.04
C GLU A 109 7.76 14.02 50.07
N SER A 110 6.81 14.61 50.77
CA SER A 110 6.77 16.06 51.03
C SER A 110 7.67 16.41 52.21
N ASN A 111 8.33 17.59 52.17
CA ASN A 111 9.08 18.14 53.30
C ASN A 111 8.87 19.65 53.36
N ASP A 112 8.45 20.16 54.55
CA ASP A 112 8.21 21.59 54.81
C ASP A 112 9.46 22.35 55.27
N GLY A 113 10.63 21.70 55.21
CA GLY A 113 11.89 22.23 55.69
C GLY A 113 12.18 21.85 57.15
N THR A 114 11.21 21.30 57.89
CA THR A 114 11.34 20.84 59.27
C THR A 114 11.05 19.34 59.41
N CYS A 115 9.96 18.89 58.83
CA CYS A 115 9.46 17.52 58.92
C CYS A 115 9.12 16.93 57.54
N PRO A 116 9.41 15.62 57.34
CA PRO A 116 8.87 14.88 56.20
C PRO A 116 7.41 14.47 56.40
N SER A 117 6.67 14.17 55.33
CA SER A 117 5.32 13.59 55.38
C SER A 117 5.36 12.16 55.96
N TYR A 118 4.26 11.74 56.61
CA TYR A 118 4.16 10.41 57.17
C TYR A 118 4.15 9.27 56.13
N THR A 119 3.64 9.57 54.95
CA THR A 119 3.51 8.62 53.88
C THR A 119 4.04 9.23 52.59
N ARG A 120 4.45 8.35 51.67
CA ARG A 120 4.87 8.70 50.33
C ARG A 120 3.74 8.42 49.34
N THR A 121 3.66 9.20 48.30
CA THR A 121 2.75 9.02 47.18
C THR A 121 3.44 8.31 46.04
N ALA A 122 2.88 7.19 45.60
CA ALA A 122 3.42 6.42 44.49
C ALA A 122 3.04 7.06 43.14
N VAL A 123 3.99 7.11 42.22
CA VAL A 123 3.80 7.44 40.81
C VAL A 123 4.46 6.37 39.95
N THR A 124 3.66 5.72 39.12
CA THR A 124 4.14 4.69 38.18
C THR A 124 4.30 5.30 36.80
N LEU A 125 5.48 5.13 36.21
CA LEU A 125 5.80 5.47 34.83
C LEU A 125 5.80 4.18 34.01
N THR A 126 5.13 4.16 32.84
CA THR A 126 5.09 3.03 31.94
C THR A 126 5.34 3.49 30.50
N ILE A 127 6.30 2.89 29.82
CA ILE A 127 6.47 2.96 28.38
C ILE A 127 6.12 1.59 27.80
N ASN A 128 4.97 1.48 27.14
CA ASN A 128 4.57 0.26 26.44
C ASN A 128 5.37 0.09 25.15
N PRO A 129 5.85 -1.11 24.83
CA PRO A 129 6.53 -1.34 23.56
C PRO A 129 5.60 -1.05 22.38
N ALA A 130 6.12 -0.42 21.34
CA ALA A 130 5.41 -0.29 20.07
C ALA A 130 5.61 -1.57 19.24
N PRO A 131 4.58 -2.05 18.50
CA PRO A 131 4.77 -3.14 17.57
C PRO A 131 5.71 -2.74 16.43
N ALA A 132 6.34 -3.73 15.80
CA ALA A 132 7.13 -3.50 14.60
C ALA A 132 6.26 -2.93 13.47
N ALA A 133 6.87 -2.15 12.57
CA ALA A 133 6.20 -1.67 11.37
C ALA A 133 5.70 -2.85 10.52
N PRO A 134 4.59 -2.70 9.77
CA PRO A 134 4.07 -3.73 8.89
C PRO A 134 5.11 -4.22 7.89
N ILE A 135 5.09 -5.52 7.58
CA ILE A 135 5.98 -6.12 6.56
C ILE A 135 5.25 -6.10 5.23
N SER A 136 5.81 -5.37 4.25
CA SER A 136 5.29 -5.37 2.88
C SER A 136 5.93 -6.49 2.06
N THR A 137 5.14 -7.13 1.19
CA THR A 137 5.61 -8.04 0.14
C THR A 137 6.10 -7.31 -1.11
N GLY A 138 5.96 -5.98 -1.15
CA GLY A 138 6.40 -5.10 -2.24
C GLY A 138 5.28 -4.23 -2.79
N ASN A 139 5.60 -3.46 -3.83
CA ASN A 139 4.63 -2.64 -4.55
C ASN A 139 3.79 -3.49 -5.52
N ILE A 140 2.57 -3.04 -5.83
CA ILE A 140 1.68 -3.71 -6.79
C ILE A 140 1.67 -2.88 -8.08
N THR A 141 2.15 -3.47 -9.17
CA THR A 141 2.15 -2.83 -10.49
C THR A 141 1.45 -3.74 -11.50
N GLN A 142 0.47 -3.22 -12.20
CA GLN A 142 -0.25 -3.92 -13.26
C GLN A 142 -0.47 -3.02 -14.47
N CYS A 143 -0.73 -3.63 -15.62
CA CYS A 143 -1.20 -2.92 -16.81
C CYS A 143 -2.72 -2.75 -16.76
N GLU A 144 -3.20 -1.65 -17.32
CA GLU A 144 -4.63 -1.39 -17.50
C GLU A 144 -5.29 -2.53 -18.28
N VAL A 145 -6.47 -2.94 -17.85
CA VAL A 145 -7.37 -3.89 -18.55
C VAL A 145 -8.75 -3.27 -18.72
N SER A 146 -9.59 -3.87 -19.54
CA SER A 146 -10.97 -3.38 -19.76
C SER A 146 -12.00 -4.45 -19.34
N PRO A 147 -12.89 -4.17 -18.35
CA PRO A 147 -12.95 -2.94 -17.53
C PRO A 147 -11.73 -2.79 -16.64
N ILE A 148 -11.41 -1.55 -16.23
CA ILE A 148 -10.23 -1.28 -15.41
C ILE A 148 -10.32 -2.02 -14.07
N GLN A 149 -9.23 -2.64 -13.65
CA GLN A 149 -9.13 -3.38 -12.41
C GLN A 149 -8.96 -2.44 -11.20
N THR A 150 -9.20 -2.97 -10.02
CA THR A 150 -8.90 -2.31 -8.75
C THR A 150 -7.72 -2.99 -8.07
N LEU A 151 -6.65 -2.25 -7.81
CA LEU A 151 -5.55 -2.69 -6.96
C LEU A 151 -5.85 -2.34 -5.50
N ASP A 152 -5.44 -3.19 -4.57
CA ASP A 152 -5.66 -3.01 -3.13
C ASP A 152 -4.33 -3.20 -2.39
N ALA A 153 -3.90 -2.16 -1.65
CA ALA A 153 -2.66 -2.18 -0.88
C ALA A 153 -2.65 -3.23 0.25
N ASN A 154 -3.82 -3.65 0.73
CA ASN A 154 -3.91 -4.74 1.73
C ASN A 154 -3.28 -6.04 1.23
N ASN A 155 -3.30 -6.30 -0.08
CA ASN A 155 -2.69 -7.49 -0.69
C ASN A 155 -1.15 -7.48 -0.65
N ALA A 156 -0.55 -6.34 -0.32
CA ALA A 156 0.90 -6.17 -0.22
C ALA A 156 1.40 -6.15 1.23
N ILE A 157 0.55 -6.38 2.22
CA ILE A 157 0.93 -6.45 3.63
C ILE A 157 0.75 -7.88 4.13
N THR A 158 1.77 -8.39 4.84
CA THR A 158 1.70 -9.69 5.49
C THR A 158 0.86 -9.59 6.76
N PRO A 159 -0.26 -10.33 6.87
CA PRO A 159 -1.06 -10.36 8.10
C PRO A 159 -0.25 -10.90 9.29
N ILE A 160 -0.40 -10.25 10.45
CA ILE A 160 0.22 -10.68 11.71
C ILE A 160 -0.89 -10.89 12.73
N LEU A 161 -0.89 -12.04 13.41
CA LEU A 161 -1.90 -12.37 14.42
C LEU A 161 -1.87 -11.35 15.57
N GLY A 162 -3.04 -10.79 15.91
CA GLY A 162 -3.19 -9.81 16.97
C GLY A 162 -2.80 -8.37 16.58
N ILE A 163 -2.37 -8.13 15.34
CA ILE A 163 -2.06 -6.80 14.83
C ILE A 163 -3.15 -6.35 13.85
N THR A 164 -3.62 -5.14 14.02
CA THR A 164 -4.49 -4.43 13.07
C THR A 164 -3.68 -3.42 12.28
N PHE A 165 -4.11 -3.12 11.05
CA PHE A 165 -3.45 -2.14 10.19
C PHE A 165 -4.37 -0.95 9.93
N THR A 166 -3.81 0.25 10.05
CA THR A 166 -4.47 1.50 9.67
C THR A 166 -3.67 2.11 8.52
N TRP A 167 -4.36 2.53 7.46
CA TRP A 167 -3.74 3.14 6.30
C TRP A 167 -3.82 4.66 6.33
N TYR A 168 -2.78 5.30 5.79
CA TYR A 168 -2.66 6.75 5.70
C TYR A 168 -2.20 7.19 4.31
N ASP A 169 -2.46 8.46 3.99
CA ASP A 169 -2.03 9.10 2.74
C ASP A 169 -0.60 9.71 2.84
N ALA A 170 0.02 9.67 4.03
CA ALA A 170 1.36 10.23 4.26
C ALA A 170 2.19 9.36 5.23
N PRO A 171 3.53 9.39 5.14
CA PRO A 171 4.42 8.61 6.00
C PRO A 171 4.36 9.03 7.47
N THR A 172 4.05 10.30 7.72
CA THR A 172 3.87 10.88 9.05
C THR A 172 2.67 11.82 9.01
N LEU A 173 1.94 11.95 10.11
CA LEU A 173 0.67 12.68 10.13
C LEU A 173 -0.28 12.12 9.06
N GLY A 174 -0.89 12.97 8.22
CA GLY A 174 -1.78 12.55 7.12
C GLY A 174 -3.16 12.09 7.59
N ASN A 175 -4.03 11.78 6.63
CA ASN A 175 -5.39 11.34 6.86
C ASN A 175 -5.50 9.83 6.80
N ILE A 176 -6.44 9.27 7.57
CA ILE A 176 -6.77 7.84 7.49
C ILE A 176 -7.45 7.55 6.16
N VAL A 177 -6.98 6.50 5.49
CA VAL A 177 -7.54 5.96 4.25
C VAL A 177 -8.24 4.65 4.55
N THR A 178 -9.57 4.65 4.49
CA THR A 178 -10.38 3.46 4.79
C THR A 178 -10.34 2.39 3.71
N THR A 179 -10.11 2.79 2.45
CA THR A 179 -9.99 1.90 1.28
C THR A 179 -8.73 2.24 0.49
N PRO A 180 -7.58 1.62 0.82
CA PRO A 180 -6.31 1.93 0.17
C PRO A 180 -6.21 1.26 -1.21
N THR A 181 -6.99 1.75 -2.18
CA THR A 181 -7.15 1.16 -3.51
C THR A 181 -6.83 2.13 -4.63
N LEU A 182 -6.48 1.57 -5.81
CA LEU A 182 -6.31 2.31 -7.06
C LEU A 182 -7.14 1.63 -8.15
N ASN A 183 -8.05 2.36 -8.78
CA ASN A 183 -8.92 1.91 -9.87
C ASN A 183 -8.90 2.83 -11.09
N THR A 184 -7.85 3.62 -11.23
CA THR A 184 -7.59 4.50 -12.37
C THR A 184 -6.14 4.36 -12.82
N VAL A 185 -5.85 4.65 -14.06
CA VAL A 185 -4.46 4.73 -14.55
C VAL A 185 -3.69 5.78 -13.74
N GLY A 186 -2.50 5.40 -13.28
CA GLY A 186 -1.65 6.26 -12.47
C GLY A 186 -0.95 5.52 -11.34
N THR A 187 -0.47 6.29 -10.35
CA THR A 187 0.28 5.77 -9.21
C THR A 187 -0.19 6.46 -7.92
N VAL A 188 -0.34 5.69 -6.86
CA VAL A 188 -0.64 6.19 -5.52
C VAL A 188 0.18 5.41 -4.49
N THR A 189 0.61 6.08 -3.43
CA THR A 189 1.31 5.42 -2.32
C THR A 189 0.49 5.58 -1.05
N TYR A 190 0.26 4.47 -0.37
CA TYR A 190 -0.37 4.40 0.95
C TYR A 190 0.64 3.93 1.99
N TYR A 191 0.40 4.28 3.26
CA TYR A 191 1.30 4.02 4.37
C TYR A 191 0.57 3.24 5.45
N ALA A 192 0.96 2.00 5.68
CA ALA A 192 0.38 1.13 6.71
C ALA A 192 1.06 1.33 8.06
N GLU A 193 0.26 1.47 9.10
CA GLU A 193 0.67 1.51 10.52
C GLU A 193 0.11 0.28 11.22
N ALA A 194 0.95 -0.43 11.98
CA ALA A 194 0.53 -1.55 12.80
C ALA A 194 0.02 -1.07 14.16
N ASN A 195 -0.95 -1.78 14.75
CA ASN A 195 -1.44 -1.54 16.10
C ASN A 195 -1.75 -2.87 16.79
N ASP A 196 -1.18 -3.08 17.99
CA ASP A 196 -1.37 -4.29 18.79
C ASP A 196 -2.58 -4.23 19.75
N GLY A 197 -3.41 -3.19 19.63
CA GLY A 197 -4.53 -2.91 20.51
C GLY A 197 -4.16 -2.01 21.70
N THR A 198 -2.87 -1.76 21.95
CA THR A 198 -2.35 -0.88 23.00
C THR A 198 -1.60 0.30 22.37
N CYS A 199 -0.67 0.01 21.47
CA CYS A 199 0.22 0.99 20.84
C CYS A 199 0.27 0.86 19.34
N PRO A 200 0.37 1.99 18.60
CA PRO A 200 0.70 1.96 17.19
C PRO A 200 2.22 1.75 16.99
N SER A 201 2.61 1.25 15.83
CA SER A 201 4.01 1.23 15.42
C SER A 201 4.55 2.66 15.26
N TYR A 202 5.79 2.90 15.63
CA TYR A 202 6.40 4.24 15.53
C TYR A 202 6.79 4.61 14.09
N SER A 203 6.68 3.69 13.16
CA SER A 203 6.90 3.95 11.73
C SER A 203 5.86 3.21 10.87
N ARG A 204 5.62 3.75 9.69
CA ARG A 204 4.69 3.21 8.70
C ARG A 204 5.45 2.57 7.55
N THR A 205 4.86 1.55 6.93
CA THR A 205 5.38 0.89 5.74
C THR A 205 4.66 1.39 4.51
N ALA A 206 5.42 1.88 3.52
CA ALA A 206 4.86 2.35 2.26
C ALA A 206 4.51 1.19 1.32
N VAL A 207 3.36 1.28 0.65
CA VAL A 207 2.94 0.42 -0.46
C VAL A 207 2.50 1.31 -1.61
N THR A 208 3.14 1.15 -2.76
CA THR A 208 2.80 1.89 -3.98
C THR A 208 1.99 1.00 -4.91
N LEU A 209 0.84 1.49 -5.34
CA LEU A 209 -0.02 0.90 -6.36
C LEU A 209 0.20 1.64 -7.67
N THR A 210 0.40 0.92 -8.79
CA THR A 210 0.56 1.49 -10.12
C THR A 210 -0.28 0.73 -11.13
N ILE A 211 -1.13 1.45 -11.88
CA ILE A 211 -1.77 0.96 -13.10
C ILE A 211 -1.14 1.70 -14.28
N ASN A 212 -0.33 0.98 -15.05
CA ASN A 212 0.29 1.52 -16.26
C ASN A 212 -0.74 1.59 -17.39
N PRO A 213 -0.80 2.66 -18.18
CA PRO A 213 -1.73 2.77 -19.29
C PRO A 213 -1.43 1.70 -20.35
N ALA A 214 -2.46 1.01 -20.82
CA ALA A 214 -2.36 0.13 -21.97
C ALA A 214 -2.38 0.96 -23.26
N PRO A 215 -1.57 0.61 -24.27
CA PRO A 215 -1.67 1.26 -25.58
C PRO A 215 -2.97 0.90 -26.29
N SER A 216 -3.37 1.69 -27.27
CA SER A 216 -4.44 1.34 -28.19
C SER A 216 -4.06 0.13 -29.02
N ALA A 217 -5.07 -0.65 -29.47
CA ALA A 217 -4.85 -1.71 -30.46
C ALA A 217 -4.36 -1.12 -31.80
N PRO A 218 -3.64 -1.89 -32.63
CA PRO A 218 -3.23 -1.43 -33.97
C PRO A 218 -4.45 -1.05 -34.81
N THR A 219 -4.30 -0.07 -35.69
CA THR A 219 -5.39 0.32 -36.61
C THR A 219 -5.46 -0.68 -37.78
N SER A 220 -6.66 -1.20 -38.09
CA SER A 220 -6.89 -2.05 -39.27
C SER A 220 -6.92 -1.20 -40.53
N ASN A 221 -6.24 -1.66 -41.57
CA ASN A 221 -6.33 -1.15 -42.97
C ASN A 221 -7.31 -1.96 -43.81
N GLY A 222 -7.96 -2.95 -43.20
CA GLY A 222 -8.92 -3.85 -43.85
C GLY A 222 -8.38 -5.27 -44.04
N ASP A 223 -9.27 -6.17 -44.46
CA ASP A 223 -8.96 -7.57 -44.75
C ASP A 223 -8.23 -7.70 -46.10
N ILE A 224 -7.46 -8.77 -46.27
CA ILE A 224 -6.78 -9.09 -47.53
C ILE A 224 -7.49 -10.25 -48.20
N ILE A 225 -8.11 -9.96 -49.37
CA ILE A 225 -8.84 -10.96 -50.19
C ILE A 225 -8.21 -11.00 -51.57
N GLN A 226 -7.76 -12.16 -52.00
CA GLN A 226 -7.23 -12.39 -53.34
C GLN A 226 -7.79 -13.68 -53.95
N CYS A 227 -7.78 -13.74 -55.27
CA CYS A 227 -8.03 -14.99 -55.98
C CYS A 227 -6.76 -15.84 -56.02
N GLU A 228 -6.92 -17.16 -56.02
CA GLU A 228 -5.83 -18.12 -56.20
C GLU A 228 -5.07 -17.84 -57.50
N ARG A 229 -3.75 -17.96 -57.45
CA ARG A 229 -2.82 -17.86 -58.62
C ARG A 229 -1.97 -19.11 -58.67
N PHE A 230 -1.39 -19.35 -59.83
CA PHE A 230 -0.44 -20.46 -59.97
C PHE A 230 0.99 -19.93 -60.20
N PRO A 231 1.98 -20.33 -59.39
CA PRO A 231 1.84 -21.07 -58.14
C PRO A 231 1.06 -20.25 -57.11
N ILE A 232 0.46 -20.96 -56.11
CA ILE A 232 -0.37 -20.30 -55.10
C ILE A 232 0.48 -19.24 -54.33
N GLN A 233 -0.06 -18.07 -54.14
CA GLN A 233 0.56 -16.98 -53.45
C GLN A 233 0.47 -17.14 -51.92
N THR A 234 1.36 -16.43 -51.21
CA THR A 234 1.30 -16.32 -49.76
C THR A 234 0.82 -14.91 -49.39
N LEU A 235 -0.32 -14.84 -48.71
CA LEU A 235 -0.78 -13.59 -48.06
C LEU A 235 -0.14 -13.45 -46.69
N ASN A 236 0.11 -12.22 -46.24
CA ASN A 236 0.55 -11.90 -44.89
C ASN A 236 -0.18 -10.68 -44.36
N THR A 237 -0.18 -10.50 -43.05
CA THR A 237 -0.92 -9.41 -42.37
C THR A 237 -0.21 -8.06 -42.39
N ALA A 238 1.02 -7.95 -42.94
CA ALA A 238 1.86 -6.77 -42.79
C ALA A 238 1.22 -5.48 -43.34
N SER A 239 0.44 -5.59 -44.41
CA SER A 239 -0.26 -4.44 -45.02
C SER A 239 -1.65 -4.17 -44.46
N ALA A 240 -2.19 -5.11 -43.67
CA ALA A 240 -3.55 -5.07 -43.15
C ALA A 240 -3.71 -4.28 -41.87
N ILE A 241 -2.59 -3.85 -41.25
CA ILE A 241 -2.59 -2.99 -40.07
C ILE A 241 -1.57 -1.87 -40.19
N THR A 242 -1.83 -0.77 -39.48
CA THR A 242 -0.86 0.29 -39.23
C THR A 242 -0.40 0.19 -37.79
N PRO A 243 0.87 -0.21 -37.52
CA PRO A 243 1.44 -0.19 -36.18
C PRO A 243 1.50 1.25 -35.65
N ILE A 244 1.29 1.40 -34.34
CA ILE A 244 1.49 2.68 -33.67
C ILE A 244 3.01 2.94 -33.57
N PRO A 245 3.52 4.13 -33.90
CA PRO A 245 4.95 4.44 -33.82
C PRO A 245 5.55 4.12 -32.45
N GLY A 246 6.67 3.39 -32.43
CA GLY A 246 7.37 2.99 -31.20
C GLY A 246 6.75 1.79 -30.48
N GLN A 247 5.75 1.14 -31.06
CA GLN A 247 5.13 -0.07 -30.49
C GLN A 247 5.38 -1.29 -31.37
N ASN A 248 5.49 -2.45 -30.73
CA ASN A 248 5.58 -3.73 -31.41
C ASN A 248 4.19 -4.36 -31.57
N VAL A 249 3.99 -5.15 -32.61
CA VAL A 249 2.77 -5.92 -32.82
C VAL A 249 3.06 -7.39 -32.64
N THR A 250 2.30 -8.03 -31.76
CA THR A 250 2.30 -9.49 -31.59
C THR A 250 1.00 -10.05 -32.13
N TRP A 251 1.11 -11.17 -32.90
CA TRP A 251 -0.05 -11.79 -33.53
C TRP A 251 -0.51 -13.03 -32.75
N TYR A 252 -1.82 -13.27 -32.75
CA TYR A 252 -2.48 -14.38 -32.04
C TYR A 252 -3.51 -15.07 -32.91
N THR A 253 -3.83 -16.33 -32.53
CA THR A 253 -4.87 -17.12 -33.18
C THR A 253 -6.30 -16.78 -32.74
N ALA A 254 -6.47 -15.98 -31.68
CA ALA A 254 -7.79 -15.64 -31.15
C ALA A 254 -7.80 -14.20 -30.57
N ALA A 255 -9.01 -13.61 -30.50
CA ALA A 255 -9.21 -12.27 -29.94
C ALA A 255 -8.83 -12.16 -28.47
N THR A 256 -9.04 -13.23 -27.71
CA THR A 256 -8.65 -13.37 -26.29
C THR A 256 -7.97 -14.71 -26.11
N LEU A 257 -7.01 -14.79 -25.19
CA LEU A 257 -6.17 -15.99 -25.06
C LEU A 257 -5.47 -16.31 -26.39
N GLY A 258 -5.57 -17.54 -26.90
CA GLY A 258 -4.93 -17.95 -28.16
C GLY A 258 -3.42 -18.10 -28.08
N THR A 259 -2.82 -18.68 -29.11
CA THR A 259 -1.38 -18.87 -29.20
C THR A 259 -0.74 -17.76 -30.04
N VAL A 260 0.51 -17.41 -29.71
CA VAL A 260 1.30 -16.45 -30.50
C VAL A 260 1.63 -17.03 -31.87
N VAL A 261 1.49 -16.24 -32.92
CA VAL A 261 1.81 -16.58 -34.31
C VAL A 261 2.98 -15.69 -34.77
N ALA A 262 4.14 -16.30 -34.97
CA ALA A 262 5.35 -15.57 -35.38
C ALA A 262 5.24 -15.01 -36.81
N ILE A 263 4.60 -15.74 -37.72
CA ILE A 263 4.46 -15.38 -39.14
C ILE A 263 2.98 -15.60 -39.53
N PRO A 264 2.12 -14.58 -39.40
CA PRO A 264 0.70 -14.67 -39.72
C PRO A 264 0.46 -14.65 -41.26
N THR A 265 0.39 -15.83 -41.89
CA THR A 265 0.30 -15.99 -43.31
C THR A 265 -0.78 -16.97 -43.71
N LEU A 266 -1.28 -16.88 -44.99
CA LEU A 266 -2.15 -17.83 -45.62
C LEU A 266 -1.54 -18.17 -47.00
N ASN A 267 -1.30 -19.44 -47.28
CA ASN A 267 -0.72 -19.94 -48.52
C ASN A 267 -1.53 -21.13 -49.14
N THR A 268 -2.78 -21.26 -48.74
CA THR A 268 -3.73 -22.23 -49.24
C THR A 268 -5.08 -21.56 -49.53
N THR A 269 -5.90 -22.10 -50.40
CA THR A 269 -7.28 -21.60 -50.57
C THR A 269 -8.05 -21.72 -49.24
N GLY A 270 -8.86 -20.70 -48.92
CA GLY A 270 -9.63 -20.61 -47.69
C GLY A 270 -9.48 -19.28 -46.99
N THR A 271 -9.83 -19.27 -45.70
CA THR A 271 -9.85 -18.07 -44.86
C THR A 271 -9.20 -18.37 -43.51
N VAL A 272 -8.41 -17.42 -43.01
CA VAL A 272 -7.85 -17.43 -41.66
C VAL A 272 -7.97 -16.03 -41.07
N ILE A 273 -8.19 -15.96 -39.72
CA ILE A 273 -8.23 -14.69 -38.97
C ILE A 273 -7.06 -14.68 -38.01
N TYR A 274 -6.30 -13.60 -38.01
CA TYR A 274 -5.27 -13.30 -37.04
C TYR A 274 -5.61 -12.04 -36.26
N TYR A 275 -5.11 -11.95 -35.03
CA TYR A 275 -5.41 -10.87 -34.09
C TYR A 275 -4.13 -10.17 -33.66
N GLY A 276 -3.98 -8.91 -34.05
CA GLY A 276 -2.81 -8.08 -33.74
C GLY A 276 -2.97 -7.33 -32.42
N GLU A 277 -2.00 -7.43 -31.55
CA GLU A 277 -1.92 -6.75 -30.24
C GLU A 277 -0.73 -5.79 -30.24
N SER A 278 -0.94 -4.52 -29.90
CA SER A 278 0.14 -3.56 -29.70
C SER A 278 0.80 -3.76 -28.33
N ASN A 279 2.10 -3.47 -28.23
CA ASN A 279 2.84 -3.44 -26.97
C ASN A 279 3.80 -2.25 -26.96
N ASN A 280 3.71 -1.39 -25.93
CA ASN A 280 4.55 -0.20 -25.77
C ASN A 280 5.88 -0.47 -25.02
N GLY A 281 6.22 -1.74 -24.81
CA GLY A 281 7.40 -2.16 -24.05
C GLY A 281 7.14 -2.37 -22.54
N THR A 282 6.03 -1.85 -22.02
CA THR A 282 5.59 -2.04 -20.62
C THR A 282 4.31 -2.84 -20.56
N CYS A 283 3.30 -2.46 -21.37
CA CYS A 283 1.98 -3.06 -21.38
C CYS A 283 1.52 -3.44 -22.78
N PRO A 284 0.79 -4.57 -22.93
CA PRO A 284 0.05 -4.87 -24.15
C PRO A 284 -1.23 -4.04 -24.22
N SER A 285 -1.79 -3.89 -25.43
CA SER A 285 -3.13 -3.34 -25.59
C SER A 285 -4.18 -4.29 -24.99
N TYR A 286 -5.21 -3.75 -24.35
CA TYR A 286 -6.29 -4.56 -23.75
C TYR A 286 -7.24 -5.16 -24.79
N SER A 287 -7.13 -4.79 -26.05
CA SER A 287 -7.88 -5.39 -27.18
C SER A 287 -6.94 -5.66 -28.34
N ARG A 288 -7.37 -6.56 -29.22
CA ARG A 288 -6.66 -6.96 -30.43
C ARG A 288 -7.46 -6.58 -31.67
N THR A 289 -6.75 -6.23 -32.73
CA THR A 289 -7.35 -5.94 -34.04
C THR A 289 -7.37 -7.19 -34.90
N ALA A 290 -8.56 -7.59 -35.33
CA ALA A 290 -8.73 -8.72 -36.24
C ALA A 290 -8.33 -8.37 -37.67
N VAL A 291 -7.66 -9.29 -38.36
CA VAL A 291 -7.32 -9.24 -39.79
C VAL A 291 -7.65 -10.58 -40.42
N THR A 292 -8.48 -10.57 -41.44
CA THR A 292 -8.85 -11.73 -42.22
C THR A 292 -8.01 -11.82 -43.50
N LEU A 293 -7.39 -12.97 -43.72
CA LEU A 293 -6.74 -13.32 -44.97
C LEU A 293 -7.61 -14.34 -45.71
N THR A 294 -7.95 -14.10 -46.99
CA THR A 294 -8.76 -14.98 -47.83
C THR A 294 -8.11 -15.20 -49.17
N ILE A 295 -7.94 -16.46 -49.58
CA ILE A 295 -7.60 -16.86 -50.93
C ILE A 295 -8.84 -17.63 -51.49
N ASN A 296 -9.57 -16.94 -52.37
CA ASN A 296 -10.70 -17.57 -53.08
C ASN A 296 -10.18 -18.55 -54.12
N PRO A 297 -10.75 -19.77 -54.22
CA PRO A 297 -10.32 -20.73 -55.23
C PRO A 297 -10.57 -20.15 -56.63
N ALA A 298 -9.66 -20.40 -57.55
CA ALA A 298 -9.84 -20.07 -58.94
C ALA A 298 -10.85 -21.05 -59.57
N PRO A 299 -11.72 -20.60 -60.46
CA PRO A 299 -12.58 -21.49 -61.20
C PRO A 299 -11.76 -22.44 -62.08
N THR A 300 -12.31 -23.61 -62.37
CA THR A 300 -11.69 -24.53 -63.31
C THR A 300 -11.63 -23.92 -64.72
N ALA A 301 -10.59 -24.24 -65.45
CA ALA A 301 -10.48 -23.77 -66.85
C ALA A 301 -11.65 -24.28 -67.69
N PRO A 302 -12.11 -23.52 -68.69
CA PRO A 302 -13.13 -23.95 -69.65
C PRO A 302 -12.69 -25.21 -70.33
N ILE A 303 -13.68 -26.12 -70.62
CA ILE A 303 -13.41 -27.33 -71.38
C ILE A 303 -13.76 -27.07 -72.85
N SER A 304 -12.78 -27.29 -73.70
CA SER A 304 -13.03 -27.26 -75.19
C SER A 304 -13.68 -28.53 -75.69
N THR A 305 -14.62 -28.40 -76.57
CA THR A 305 -15.24 -29.53 -77.28
C THR A 305 -14.43 -29.89 -78.55
N GLY A 306 -13.37 -29.18 -78.82
CA GLY A 306 -12.48 -29.38 -79.98
C GLY A 306 -12.40 -28.18 -80.90
N ASN A 307 -11.62 -28.29 -81.93
CA ASN A 307 -11.48 -27.21 -82.91
C ASN A 307 -12.68 -27.14 -83.81
N ILE A 308 -13.08 -25.95 -84.23
CA ILE A 308 -14.13 -25.76 -85.25
C ILE A 308 -13.47 -25.65 -86.61
N THR A 309 -13.80 -26.52 -87.49
CA THR A 309 -13.34 -26.52 -88.89
C THR A 309 -14.54 -26.55 -89.81
N ALA A 310 -14.59 -25.71 -90.82
CA ALA A 310 -15.62 -25.69 -91.84
C ALA A 310 -14.98 -25.44 -93.20
N CYS A 311 -15.70 -25.95 -94.27
CA CYS A 311 -15.35 -25.62 -95.64
C CYS A 311 -15.95 -24.26 -96.00
N GLU A 312 -15.31 -23.53 -96.88
CA GLU A 312 -15.84 -22.28 -97.40
C GLU A 312 -17.18 -22.46 -98.02
N LEU A 313 -18.13 -21.59 -97.66
CA LEU A 313 -19.46 -21.52 -98.26
C LEU A 313 -19.63 -20.14 -98.91
N SER A 314 -20.62 -19.99 -99.77
CA SER A 314 -20.97 -18.72 -100.37
C SER A 314 -22.38 -18.29 -99.97
N PRO A 315 -22.57 -17.22 -99.17
CA PRO A 315 -21.56 -16.35 -98.60
C PRO A 315 -20.74 -17.07 -97.57
N ILE A 316 -19.51 -16.53 -97.22
CA ILE A 316 -18.62 -17.06 -96.19
C ILE A 316 -19.34 -17.04 -94.86
N GLN A 317 -19.38 -18.20 -94.20
CA GLN A 317 -19.90 -18.34 -92.83
C GLN A 317 -18.93 -17.78 -91.82
N THR A 318 -19.46 -17.33 -90.66
CA THR A 318 -18.70 -16.94 -89.53
C THR A 318 -18.54 -18.10 -88.57
N LEU A 319 -17.33 -18.47 -88.22
CA LEU A 319 -17.04 -19.41 -87.14
C LEU A 319 -16.91 -18.65 -85.83
N ASP A 320 -17.54 -19.14 -84.77
CA ASP A 320 -17.53 -18.54 -83.44
C ASP A 320 -16.90 -19.52 -82.44
N ALA A 321 -15.81 -19.16 -81.84
CA ALA A 321 -15.07 -19.97 -80.88
C ALA A 321 -15.87 -20.27 -79.61
N ASN A 322 -16.90 -19.48 -79.31
CA ASN A 322 -17.81 -19.76 -78.17
C ASN A 322 -18.53 -21.13 -78.37
N ASN A 323 -18.75 -21.57 -79.64
CA ASN A 323 -19.35 -22.86 -79.88
C ASN A 323 -18.45 -24.07 -79.60
N ALA A 324 -17.16 -23.84 -79.36
CA ALA A 324 -16.21 -24.91 -79.00
C ALA A 324 -15.90 -24.98 -77.55
N ILE A 325 -16.63 -24.29 -76.68
CA ILE A 325 -16.47 -24.31 -75.24
C ILE A 325 -17.79 -24.81 -74.62
N THR A 326 -17.68 -25.76 -73.66
CA THR A 326 -18.80 -26.15 -72.81
C THR A 326 -19.09 -25.03 -71.80
N PRO A 327 -20.32 -24.45 -71.84
CA PRO A 327 -20.69 -23.39 -70.88
C PRO A 327 -20.64 -23.91 -69.44
N ILE A 328 -20.09 -23.12 -68.52
CA ILE A 328 -20.06 -23.37 -67.06
C ILE A 328 -21.02 -22.37 -66.40
N THR A 329 -22.06 -22.90 -65.72
CA THR A 329 -23.09 -22.06 -65.09
C THR A 329 -22.46 -21.09 -64.07
N GLY A 330 -22.75 -19.79 -64.21
CA GLY A 330 -22.26 -18.73 -63.32
C GLY A 330 -20.83 -18.26 -63.60
N ILE A 331 -20.17 -18.76 -64.67
CA ILE A 331 -18.82 -18.33 -65.08
C ILE A 331 -18.93 -17.55 -66.37
N THR A 332 -18.30 -16.38 -66.44
CA THR A 332 -18.14 -15.61 -67.67
C THR A 332 -16.84 -16.01 -68.34
N LEU A 333 -16.87 -16.15 -69.65
CA LEU A 333 -15.67 -16.42 -70.46
C LEU A 333 -15.09 -15.13 -71.03
N THR A 334 -13.76 -15.04 -70.90
CA THR A 334 -12.99 -13.97 -71.56
C THR A 334 -12.02 -14.62 -72.52
N TRP A 335 -11.99 -14.18 -73.77
CA TRP A 335 -11.12 -14.71 -74.83
C TRP A 335 -9.87 -13.84 -74.92
N TYR A 336 -8.73 -14.47 -75.18
CA TYR A 336 -7.43 -13.82 -75.39
C TYR A 336 -6.80 -14.33 -76.67
N ASP A 337 -5.98 -13.49 -77.34
CA ASP A 337 -5.25 -13.82 -78.55
C ASP A 337 -3.96 -14.64 -78.25
N ALA A 338 -3.58 -14.80 -77.02
CA ALA A 338 -2.42 -15.59 -76.61
C ALA A 338 -2.67 -16.32 -75.29
N PRO A 339 -2.00 -17.46 -75.03
CA PRO A 339 -2.19 -18.26 -73.79
C PRO A 339 -1.70 -17.51 -72.55
N THR A 340 -0.80 -16.59 -72.66
CA THR A 340 -0.27 -15.71 -71.60
C THR A 340 -0.02 -14.30 -72.15
N LEU A 341 -0.32 -13.28 -71.33
CA LEU A 341 -0.11 -11.86 -71.68
C LEU A 341 -0.81 -11.40 -73.00
N GLY A 342 -1.83 -12.13 -73.44
CA GLY A 342 -2.58 -11.76 -74.60
C GLY A 342 -3.55 -10.60 -74.37
N SER A 343 -4.02 -10.01 -75.47
CA SER A 343 -5.06 -8.98 -75.46
C SER A 343 -6.44 -9.63 -75.43
N ILE A 344 -7.41 -8.95 -74.83
CA ILE A 344 -8.81 -9.43 -74.80
C ILE A 344 -9.38 -9.36 -76.23
N VAL A 345 -9.96 -10.46 -76.63
CA VAL A 345 -10.71 -10.60 -77.90
C VAL A 345 -12.22 -10.54 -77.60
N ALA A 346 -12.83 -9.40 -77.90
CA ALA A 346 -14.26 -9.18 -77.60
C ALA A 346 -15.19 -10.08 -78.42
N ASN A 347 -14.86 -10.39 -79.69
CA ASN A 347 -15.61 -11.22 -80.60
C ASN A 347 -14.69 -12.33 -81.14
N PRO A 348 -14.64 -13.52 -80.52
CA PRO A 348 -13.75 -14.60 -80.95
C PRO A 348 -14.30 -15.35 -82.19
N THR A 349 -14.42 -14.67 -83.31
CA THR A 349 -15.00 -15.17 -84.60
C THR A 349 -13.97 -15.09 -85.72
N LEU A 350 -14.13 -16.01 -86.70
CA LEU A 350 -13.39 -16.00 -87.96
C LEU A 350 -14.39 -15.98 -89.08
#